data_19f3ea105292ef7bfd66c3315c1ca685
#
_entry.id   19f3ea105292ef7bfd66c3315c1ca685
#
_cell.length_a   1.000
_cell.length_b   1.000
_cell.length_c   1.000
_cell.angle_alpha   90.00
_cell.angle_beta   90.00
_cell.angle_gamma   90.00
#
_symmetry.space_group_name_H-M   'P 1'
#
loop_
_entity.id
_entity.type
_entity.pdbx_description
1 polymer ?
#
loop_
_entity_poly.entity_id
_entity_poly.type
_entity_poly.pdbx_seq_one_letter_code
_entity_poly.pdbx_strand_id
1 'polypeptide(L)'
;MCIRDRDADLLGAEAAYCALEDELQRYLDTYTRTHDYDEYHFDLDTIEHDPYVLLSIVCALHEGEWTLDEVRGTLQMLFDRQYILTEDVVVEVRYRTVTRTDSEGNDYDVEVPYNYYICYVTLENFNLSHVPVYMMSEEQLSMYALYMSTLGNRPDLFPSSGYIGKYITNRPPEHEVPESYLDDETFAAILKEAEKYLGFPYVWGGSSPSTSFDCSGFVSYVYNQCGWSFGRLGAQGLYNICSRTSSPRPGDLVFFVGTYDTAGISHVGIYVGDGWMLHCGDPISYANLNSSYWQSHLYAYGRLP
;
A
#
# COMPACT_ATOMS: atom_id res chain seq x y z
N MET A 1 -18.59 14.19 -22.88
CA MET A 1 -17.59 13.76 -23.88
C MET A 1 -17.35 12.27 -23.69
N CYS A 2 -17.48 11.44 -24.69
CA CYS A 2 -17.45 9.98 -24.51
C CYS A 2 -16.03 9.51 -24.22
N ILE A 3 -15.85 8.71 -23.18
CA ILE A 3 -14.58 8.10 -22.76
C ILE A 3 -13.92 7.30 -23.90
N ARG A 4 -14.68 6.84 -24.90
CA ARG A 4 -14.17 6.08 -26.06
C ARG A 4 -13.13 6.81 -26.94
N ASP A 5 -13.07 8.14 -26.91
CA ASP A 5 -12.12 8.91 -27.73
C ASP A 5 -10.75 9.10 -27.04
N ARG A 6 -10.58 8.59 -25.80
CA ARG A 6 -9.37 8.76 -24.96
C ARG A 6 -8.58 7.48 -24.70
N ASP A 7 -8.99 6.36 -25.27
CA ASP A 7 -8.29 5.09 -25.07
C ASP A 7 -6.80 5.19 -25.42
N ALA A 8 -6.46 5.97 -26.44
CA ALA A 8 -5.08 6.16 -26.86
C ALA A 8 -4.24 6.88 -25.79
N ASP A 9 -4.78 7.90 -25.10
CA ASP A 9 -4.08 8.61 -24.04
C ASP A 9 -3.96 7.77 -22.78
N LEU A 10 -5.04 7.04 -22.39
CA LEU A 10 -5.02 6.14 -21.25
C LEU A 10 -4.00 5.01 -21.43
N LEU A 11 -4.07 4.31 -22.56
CA LEU A 11 -3.12 3.25 -22.90
C LEU A 11 -1.70 3.79 -23.10
N GLY A 12 -1.57 5.01 -23.63
CA GLY A 12 -0.30 5.69 -23.81
C GLY A 12 0.36 6.07 -22.49
N ALA A 13 -0.42 6.53 -21.49
CA ALA A 13 0.09 6.86 -20.18
C ALA A 13 0.58 5.61 -19.42
N GLU A 14 -0.19 4.52 -19.50
CA GLU A 14 0.22 3.22 -18.95
C GLU A 14 1.51 2.72 -19.62
N ALA A 15 1.56 2.71 -20.94
CA ALA A 15 2.75 2.29 -21.68
C ALA A 15 3.99 3.17 -21.37
N ALA A 16 3.79 4.47 -21.16
CA ALA A 16 4.87 5.38 -20.78
C ALA A 16 5.39 5.08 -19.36
N TYR A 17 4.51 4.72 -18.44
CA TYR A 17 4.91 4.35 -17.07
C TYR A 17 5.63 3.01 -17.05
N CYS A 18 5.13 1.99 -17.74
CA CYS A 18 5.83 0.72 -17.93
C CYS A 18 7.22 0.91 -18.55
N ALA A 19 7.39 1.87 -19.46
CA ALA A 19 8.70 2.16 -20.05
C ALA A 19 9.71 2.70 -19.02
N LEU A 20 9.26 3.48 -18.03
CA LEU A 20 10.11 3.91 -16.91
C LEU A 20 10.50 2.72 -16.01
N GLU A 21 9.57 1.84 -15.73
CA GLU A 21 9.80 0.61 -14.97
C GLU A 21 10.78 -0.33 -15.70
N ASP A 22 10.62 -0.50 -17.01
CA ASP A 22 11.53 -1.27 -17.85
C ASP A 22 12.95 -0.65 -17.89
N GLU A 23 13.07 0.66 -17.79
CA GLU A 23 14.37 1.34 -17.72
C GLU A 23 15.05 1.10 -16.38
N LEU A 24 14.32 1.23 -15.27
CA LEU A 24 14.79 0.91 -13.92
C LEU A 24 15.22 -0.56 -13.81
N GLN A 25 14.41 -1.49 -14.31
CA GLN A 25 14.74 -2.92 -14.30
C GLN A 25 16.02 -3.20 -15.10
N ARG A 26 16.15 -2.62 -16.29
CA ARG A 26 17.38 -2.76 -17.09
C ARG A 26 18.61 -2.17 -16.42
N TYR A 27 18.46 -1.05 -15.72
CA TYR A 27 19.54 -0.46 -14.93
C TYR A 27 20.02 -1.45 -13.86
N LEU A 28 19.10 -2.00 -13.06
CA LEU A 28 19.42 -2.98 -12.01
C LEU A 28 20.01 -4.28 -12.58
N ASP A 29 19.47 -4.82 -13.69
CA ASP A 29 19.95 -6.05 -14.34
C ASP A 29 21.37 -5.90 -14.89
N THR A 30 21.79 -4.69 -15.19
CA THR A 30 23.12 -4.41 -15.73
C THR A 30 24.08 -3.82 -14.72
N TYR A 31 23.64 -3.59 -13.49
CA TYR A 31 24.35 -2.83 -12.46
C TYR A 31 25.79 -3.32 -12.24
N THR A 32 25.99 -4.61 -11.99
CA THR A 32 27.32 -5.19 -11.76
C THR A 32 28.24 -5.16 -12.97
N ARG A 33 27.71 -4.90 -14.17
CA ARG A 33 28.52 -4.77 -15.42
C ARG A 33 28.90 -3.33 -15.72
N THR A 34 28.15 -2.37 -15.15
CA THR A 34 28.33 -0.93 -15.38
C THR A 34 29.06 -0.23 -14.25
N HIS A 35 29.21 -0.91 -13.10
CA HIS A 35 29.89 -0.43 -11.91
C HIS A 35 31.05 -1.36 -11.57
N ASP A 36 32.12 -0.83 -11.00
CA ASP A 36 33.35 -1.59 -10.69
C ASP A 36 33.59 -1.54 -9.17
N TYR A 37 32.82 -2.35 -8.44
CA TYR A 37 33.00 -2.59 -7.01
C TYR A 37 33.44 -4.04 -6.79
N ASP A 38 34.10 -4.29 -5.65
CA ASP A 38 34.62 -5.64 -5.32
C ASP A 38 33.52 -6.58 -4.84
N GLU A 39 32.45 -6.03 -4.22
CA GLU A 39 31.32 -6.79 -3.65
C GLU A 39 30.01 -6.00 -3.80
N TYR A 40 28.90 -6.71 -4.05
CA TYR A 40 27.57 -6.13 -4.23
C TYR A 40 26.55 -6.83 -3.34
N HIS A 41 25.71 -6.02 -2.68
CA HIS A 41 24.54 -6.48 -1.94
C HIS A 41 23.31 -5.79 -2.50
N PHE A 42 22.29 -6.59 -2.88
CA PHE A 42 21.05 -6.11 -3.43
C PHE A 42 19.90 -6.42 -2.47
N ASP A 43 19.11 -5.40 -2.16
CA ASP A 43 17.83 -5.50 -1.44
C ASP A 43 16.79 -4.76 -2.29
N LEU A 44 16.04 -5.52 -3.11
CA LEU A 44 15.23 -4.96 -4.18
C LEU A 44 13.78 -5.41 -4.03
N ASP A 45 12.89 -4.44 -3.85
CA ASP A 45 11.46 -4.67 -3.99
C ASP A 45 11.07 -4.94 -5.45
N THR A 46 9.90 -5.53 -5.64
CA THR A 46 9.35 -5.80 -6.98
C THR A 46 9.00 -4.49 -7.68
N ILE A 47 9.38 -4.38 -8.96
CA ILE A 47 8.99 -3.28 -9.82
C ILE A 47 7.65 -3.65 -10.46
N GLU A 48 6.58 -3.07 -9.93
CA GLU A 48 5.21 -3.29 -10.40
C GLU A 48 4.26 -2.19 -9.94
N HIS A 49 3.22 -1.93 -10.71
CA HIS A 49 2.10 -1.08 -10.35
C HIS A 49 0.78 -1.66 -10.88
N ASP A 50 -0.35 -1.12 -10.43
CA ASP A 50 -1.65 -1.44 -11.04
C ASP A 50 -2.11 -0.29 -11.95
N PRO A 51 -2.50 -0.56 -13.22
CA PRO A 51 -2.86 0.47 -14.18
C PRO A 51 -4.08 1.30 -13.76
N TYR A 52 -5.05 0.73 -13.05
CA TYR A 52 -6.20 1.51 -12.56
C TYR A 52 -5.81 2.46 -11.43
N VAL A 53 -4.85 2.10 -10.59
CA VAL A 53 -4.29 3.02 -9.58
C VAL A 53 -3.62 4.19 -10.27
N LEU A 54 -2.71 3.91 -11.22
CA LEU A 54 -2.00 4.93 -11.98
C LEU A 54 -2.97 5.90 -12.67
N LEU A 55 -3.89 5.38 -13.46
CA LEU A 55 -4.80 6.20 -14.23
C LEU A 55 -5.81 6.95 -13.37
N SER A 56 -6.25 6.36 -12.25
CA SER A 56 -7.12 7.06 -11.29
C SER A 56 -6.41 8.25 -10.65
N ILE A 57 -5.11 8.12 -10.35
CA ILE A 57 -4.28 9.23 -9.85
C ILE A 57 -4.16 10.32 -10.92
N VAL A 58 -3.75 9.96 -12.13
CA VAL A 58 -3.58 10.92 -13.23
C VAL A 58 -4.89 11.65 -13.53
N CYS A 59 -6.01 10.92 -13.63
CA CYS A 59 -7.32 11.52 -13.87
C CYS A 59 -7.76 12.46 -12.74
N ALA A 60 -7.48 12.12 -11.48
CA ALA A 60 -7.84 12.97 -10.35
C ALA A 60 -7.00 14.24 -10.31
N LEU A 61 -5.70 14.16 -10.60
CA LEU A 61 -4.80 15.32 -10.61
C LEU A 61 -5.09 16.29 -11.75
N HIS A 62 -5.59 15.81 -12.88
CA HIS A 62 -5.86 16.59 -14.11
C HIS A 62 -7.37 16.78 -14.36
N GLU A 63 -8.20 16.63 -13.32
CA GLU A 63 -9.66 16.86 -13.38
C GLU A 63 -10.38 16.06 -14.49
N GLY A 64 -9.82 14.90 -14.85
CA GLY A 64 -10.35 14.00 -15.88
C GLY A 64 -10.12 14.44 -17.32
N GLU A 65 -9.45 15.56 -17.59
CA GLU A 65 -9.16 16.06 -18.94
C GLU A 65 -7.66 16.30 -19.14
N TRP A 66 -7.03 15.47 -20.01
CA TRP A 66 -5.62 15.53 -20.30
C TRP A 66 -5.24 14.76 -21.57
N THR A 67 -4.10 15.07 -22.15
CA THR A 67 -3.44 14.30 -23.19
C THR A 67 -2.17 13.65 -22.63
N LEU A 68 -1.66 12.61 -23.30
CA LEU A 68 -0.42 11.95 -22.87
C LEU A 68 0.75 12.94 -22.68
N ASP A 69 0.89 13.90 -23.58
CA ASP A 69 2.00 14.86 -23.50
C ASP A 69 1.89 15.80 -22.29
N GLU A 70 0.68 16.15 -21.86
CA GLU A 70 0.44 16.99 -20.68
C GLU A 70 0.76 16.26 -19.37
N VAL A 71 0.63 14.95 -19.34
CA VAL A 71 0.81 14.14 -18.11
C VAL A 71 2.18 13.50 -17.97
N ARG A 72 3.08 13.60 -18.96
CA ARG A 72 4.42 12.98 -18.88
C ARG A 72 5.20 13.40 -17.63
N GLY A 73 5.13 14.68 -17.25
CA GLY A 73 5.75 15.16 -16.02
C GLY A 73 5.12 14.57 -14.76
N THR A 74 3.81 14.35 -14.78
CA THR A 74 3.08 13.69 -13.69
C THR A 74 3.48 12.21 -13.57
N LEU A 75 3.60 11.50 -14.69
CA LEU A 75 4.05 10.11 -14.69
C LEU A 75 5.46 9.97 -14.11
N GLN A 76 6.39 10.83 -14.50
CA GLN A 76 7.74 10.84 -13.93
C GLN A 76 7.73 11.15 -12.44
N MET A 77 6.98 12.15 -12.01
CA MET A 77 6.85 12.50 -10.60
C MET A 77 6.26 11.36 -9.75
N LEU A 78 5.27 10.63 -10.27
CA LEU A 78 4.68 9.47 -9.61
C LEU A 78 5.70 8.32 -9.52
N PHE A 79 6.44 8.08 -10.59
CA PHE A 79 7.52 7.10 -10.63
C PHE A 79 8.60 7.39 -9.58
N ASP A 80 9.08 8.63 -9.50
CA ASP A 80 10.08 9.06 -8.53
C ASP A 80 9.60 8.99 -7.07
N ARG A 81 8.28 9.00 -6.85
CA ARG A 81 7.66 8.82 -5.53
C ARG A 81 7.42 7.36 -5.18
N GLN A 82 7.15 6.53 -6.17
CA GLN A 82 6.93 5.12 -5.97
C GLN A 82 8.25 4.37 -5.76
N TYR A 83 9.28 4.66 -6.57
CA TYR A 83 10.53 3.91 -6.56
C TYR A 83 11.67 4.78 -5.99
N ILE A 84 12.21 4.33 -4.85
CA ILE A 84 13.33 4.99 -4.19
C ILE A 84 14.54 4.07 -4.30
N LEU A 85 15.46 4.41 -5.21
CA LEU A 85 16.72 3.70 -5.36
C LEU A 85 17.80 4.37 -4.50
N THR A 86 18.46 3.60 -3.65
CA THR A 86 19.58 4.03 -2.82
C THR A 86 20.81 3.19 -3.11
N GLU A 87 21.95 3.86 -3.23
CA GLU A 87 23.25 3.25 -3.51
C GLU A 87 24.26 3.71 -2.47
N ASP A 88 24.70 2.82 -1.61
CA ASP A 88 25.66 3.11 -0.54
C ASP A 88 26.95 2.31 -0.77
N VAL A 89 28.10 3.01 -0.77
CA VAL A 89 29.42 2.38 -0.92
C VAL A 89 30.22 2.46 0.36
N VAL A 90 30.53 1.30 0.91
CA VAL A 90 31.42 1.15 2.07
C VAL A 90 32.80 0.75 1.61
N VAL A 91 33.82 1.42 2.14
CA VAL A 91 35.23 1.13 1.82
C VAL A 91 35.90 0.50 3.02
N GLU A 92 36.40 -0.73 2.82
CA GLU A 92 37.22 -1.46 3.79
C GLU A 92 38.67 -1.47 3.38
N VAL A 93 39.60 -1.32 4.33
CA VAL A 93 41.02 -1.57 4.07
C VAL A 93 41.31 -3.04 4.30
N ARG A 94 41.62 -3.75 3.24
CA ARG A 94 42.07 -5.16 3.26
C ARG A 94 43.55 -5.26 2.90
N TYR A 95 44.16 -6.39 3.22
CA TYR A 95 45.59 -6.64 2.98
C TYR A 95 45.73 -7.80 1.99
N ARG A 96 46.70 -7.66 1.09
CA ARG A 96 47.11 -8.75 0.17
C ARG A 96 48.58 -8.98 0.25
N THR A 97 49.00 -10.23 0.18
CA THR A 97 50.42 -10.64 0.12
C THR A 97 50.95 -10.38 -1.28
N VAL A 98 52.05 -9.61 -1.33
CA VAL A 98 52.80 -9.36 -2.56
C VAL A 98 54.21 -9.80 -2.39
N THR A 99 54.72 -10.70 -3.24
CA THR A 99 56.10 -11.12 -3.23
C THR A 99 56.99 -10.03 -3.85
N ARG A 100 57.99 -9.59 -3.16
CA ARG A 100 59.03 -8.68 -3.64
C ARG A 100 60.39 -9.33 -3.63
N THR A 101 61.26 -8.92 -4.55
CA THR A 101 62.65 -9.39 -4.60
C THR A 101 63.59 -8.34 -4.07
N ASP A 102 64.50 -8.71 -3.15
CA ASP A 102 65.51 -7.80 -2.61
C ASP A 102 66.68 -7.57 -3.60
N SER A 103 67.63 -6.71 -3.22
CA SER A 103 68.80 -6.40 -4.08
C SER A 103 69.79 -7.56 -4.27
N GLU A 104 69.60 -8.63 -3.47
CA GLU A 104 70.44 -9.84 -3.51
C GLU A 104 69.78 -10.97 -4.29
N GLY A 105 68.53 -10.74 -4.81
CA GLY A 105 67.78 -11.70 -5.61
C GLY A 105 66.93 -12.66 -4.75
N ASN A 106 66.71 -12.43 -3.47
CA ASN A 106 65.86 -13.27 -2.65
C ASN A 106 64.42 -12.71 -2.62
N ASP A 107 63.46 -13.59 -2.75
CA ASP A 107 62.05 -13.27 -2.67
C ASP A 107 61.58 -13.23 -1.21
N TYR A 108 60.76 -12.21 -0.87
CA TYR A 108 60.10 -12.07 0.42
C TYR A 108 58.71 -11.54 0.27
N ASP A 109 57.81 -12.00 1.12
CA ASP A 109 56.39 -11.61 1.11
C ASP A 109 56.13 -10.36 1.99
N VAL A 110 55.35 -9.43 1.43
CA VAL A 110 54.94 -8.19 2.15
C VAL A 110 53.44 -8.07 2.06
N GLU A 111 52.81 -7.76 3.16
CA GLU A 111 51.39 -7.38 3.19
C GLU A 111 51.23 -5.93 2.75
N VAL A 112 50.41 -5.71 1.71
CA VAL A 112 50.13 -4.40 1.16
C VAL A 112 48.66 -4.07 1.31
N PRO A 113 48.32 -2.93 1.96
CA PRO A 113 46.92 -2.54 2.08
C PRO A 113 46.34 -2.14 0.71
N TYR A 114 45.04 -2.43 0.53
CA TYR A 114 44.25 -1.96 -0.61
C TYR A 114 42.83 -1.65 -0.16
N ASN A 115 42.15 -0.74 -0.87
CA ASN A 115 40.75 -0.47 -0.64
C ASN A 115 39.89 -1.56 -1.29
N TYR A 116 38.92 -2.06 -0.52
CA TYR A 116 37.92 -2.99 -0.96
C TYR A 116 36.57 -2.30 -0.88
N TYR A 117 35.86 -2.22 -2.02
CA TYR A 117 34.64 -1.46 -2.15
C TYR A 117 33.44 -2.40 -2.12
N ILE A 118 32.54 -2.18 -1.18
CA ILE A 118 31.29 -2.94 -1.01
C ILE A 118 30.15 -2.00 -1.36
N CYS A 119 29.35 -2.34 -2.36
CA CYS A 119 28.20 -1.55 -2.77
C CYS A 119 26.90 -2.21 -2.31
N TYR A 120 26.06 -1.45 -1.61
CA TYR A 120 24.72 -1.82 -1.22
C TYR A 120 23.73 -1.08 -2.11
N VAL A 121 22.89 -1.83 -2.83
CA VAL A 121 21.87 -1.30 -3.72
C VAL A 121 20.50 -1.68 -3.15
N THR A 122 19.73 -0.69 -2.74
CA THR A 122 18.39 -0.89 -2.20
C THR A 122 17.37 -0.23 -3.10
N LEU A 123 16.33 -0.95 -3.48
CA LEU A 123 15.16 -0.40 -4.16
C LEU A 123 13.94 -0.58 -3.26
N GLU A 124 13.34 0.53 -2.85
CA GLU A 124 12.05 0.53 -2.16
C GLU A 124 10.92 0.84 -3.16
N ASN A 125 9.89 -0.01 -3.19
CA ASN A 125 8.63 0.26 -3.89
C ASN A 125 7.59 0.77 -2.89
N PHE A 126 7.44 2.09 -2.81
CA PHE A 126 6.40 2.73 -2.03
C PHE A 126 5.07 2.67 -2.79
N ASN A 127 4.36 1.58 -2.67
CA ASN A 127 3.15 1.23 -3.40
C ASN A 127 2.35 2.47 -3.91
N LEU A 128 2.16 2.55 -5.22
CA LEU A 128 1.57 3.72 -5.87
C LEU A 128 0.21 4.14 -5.27
N SER A 129 -0.57 3.20 -4.75
CA SER A 129 -1.84 3.48 -4.07
C SER A 129 -1.70 4.27 -2.76
N HIS A 130 -0.50 4.36 -2.20
CA HIS A 130 -0.22 5.14 -0.99
C HIS A 130 0.14 6.61 -1.30
N VAL A 131 0.49 6.91 -2.53
CA VAL A 131 0.97 8.24 -2.95
C VAL A 131 -0.13 9.33 -2.89
N PRO A 132 -1.40 9.08 -3.26
CA PRO A 132 -2.43 10.10 -3.37
C PRO A 132 -2.60 10.98 -2.13
N VAL A 133 -2.63 10.38 -0.94
CA VAL A 133 -2.87 11.11 0.32
C VAL A 133 -1.81 12.16 0.64
N TYR A 134 -0.59 12.02 0.08
CA TYR A 134 0.51 12.95 0.33
C TYR A 134 0.58 14.11 -0.68
N MET A 135 -0.26 14.11 -1.72
CA MET A 135 -0.13 15.08 -2.80
C MET A 135 -1.46 15.65 -3.31
N MET A 136 -2.59 15.04 -2.99
CA MET A 136 -3.91 15.43 -3.48
C MET A 136 -4.68 16.28 -2.47
N SER A 137 -5.49 17.21 -2.98
CA SER A 137 -6.53 17.87 -2.18
C SER A 137 -7.65 16.88 -1.81
N GLU A 138 -8.54 17.28 -0.90
CA GLU A 138 -9.68 16.46 -0.51
C GLU A 138 -10.62 16.20 -1.71
N GLU A 139 -10.83 17.17 -2.58
CA GLU A 139 -11.61 17.00 -3.80
C GLU A 139 -10.94 16.01 -4.77
N GLN A 140 -9.64 16.10 -4.94
CA GLN A 140 -8.88 15.17 -5.79
C GLN A 140 -8.89 13.75 -5.23
N LEU A 141 -8.77 13.58 -3.91
CA LEU A 141 -8.90 12.28 -3.24
C LEU A 141 -10.30 11.68 -3.42
N SER A 142 -11.36 12.52 -3.35
CA SER A 142 -12.73 12.09 -3.63
C SER A 142 -12.89 11.61 -5.08
N MET A 143 -12.29 12.31 -6.04
CA MET A 143 -12.28 11.89 -7.44
C MET A 143 -11.48 10.61 -7.66
N TYR A 144 -10.31 10.49 -7.04
CA TYR A 144 -9.52 9.27 -7.06
C TYR A 144 -10.31 8.07 -6.53
N ALA A 145 -10.97 8.21 -5.36
CA ALA A 145 -11.81 7.17 -4.80
C ALA A 145 -12.96 6.76 -5.73
N LEU A 146 -13.60 7.73 -6.40
CA LEU A 146 -14.64 7.46 -7.39
C LEU A 146 -14.09 6.68 -8.60
N TYR A 147 -12.94 7.09 -9.15
CA TYR A 147 -12.31 6.38 -10.27
C TYR A 147 -11.92 4.95 -9.88
N MET A 148 -11.36 4.75 -8.69
CA MET A 148 -11.02 3.42 -8.20
C MET A 148 -12.24 2.52 -8.07
N SER A 149 -13.33 2.99 -7.43
CA SER A 149 -14.55 2.18 -7.21
C SER A 149 -15.27 1.78 -8.50
N THR A 150 -15.10 2.57 -9.55
CA THR A 150 -15.75 2.33 -10.85
C THR A 150 -14.80 1.82 -11.93
N LEU A 151 -13.50 1.73 -11.63
CA LEU A 151 -12.43 1.49 -12.61
C LEU A 151 -12.55 2.41 -13.83
N GLY A 152 -12.92 3.68 -13.57
CA GLY A 152 -13.18 4.67 -14.62
C GLY A 152 -14.33 4.32 -15.57
N ASN A 153 -15.20 3.38 -15.20
CA ASN A 153 -16.22 2.72 -16.04
C ASN A 153 -15.62 1.99 -17.28
N ARG A 154 -14.36 1.59 -17.20
CA ARG A 154 -13.62 0.91 -18.27
C ARG A 154 -12.86 -0.33 -17.76
N PRO A 155 -13.58 -1.31 -17.16
CA PRO A 155 -12.94 -2.53 -16.67
C PRO A 155 -12.35 -3.41 -17.79
N ASP A 156 -12.64 -3.08 -19.03
CA ASP A 156 -12.17 -3.77 -20.23
C ASP A 156 -10.74 -3.37 -20.64
N LEU A 157 -10.23 -2.21 -20.21
CA LEU A 157 -8.91 -1.71 -20.64
C LEU A 157 -7.75 -2.57 -20.13
N PHE A 158 -7.80 -3.03 -18.88
CA PHE A 158 -6.72 -3.80 -18.25
C PHE A 158 -7.28 -5.06 -17.58
N PRO A 159 -7.64 -6.09 -18.36
CA PRO A 159 -8.33 -7.29 -17.85
C PRO A 159 -7.49 -8.13 -16.88
N SER A 160 -6.19 -7.91 -16.80
CA SER A 160 -5.27 -8.58 -15.86
C SER A 160 -5.18 -7.91 -14.48
N SER A 161 -5.74 -6.69 -14.32
CA SER A 161 -5.70 -5.98 -13.04
C SER A 161 -6.45 -6.73 -11.94
N GLY A 162 -5.83 -6.80 -10.75
CA GLY A 162 -6.45 -7.38 -9.56
C GLY A 162 -7.70 -6.63 -9.09
N TYR A 163 -7.83 -5.34 -9.46
CA TYR A 163 -8.98 -4.51 -9.09
C TYR A 163 -10.27 -4.92 -9.79
N ILE A 164 -10.21 -5.57 -10.97
CA ILE A 164 -11.41 -6.16 -11.60
C ILE A 164 -12.02 -7.23 -10.70
N GLY A 165 -11.17 -8.08 -10.12
CA GLY A 165 -11.63 -9.06 -9.13
C GLY A 165 -12.31 -8.39 -7.94
N LYS A 166 -11.70 -7.35 -7.40
CA LYS A 166 -12.18 -6.66 -6.21
C LYS A 166 -13.52 -5.92 -6.40
N TYR A 167 -13.70 -5.21 -7.50
CA TYR A 167 -14.85 -4.31 -7.69
C TYR A 167 -15.94 -4.83 -8.63
N ILE A 168 -15.59 -5.72 -9.58
CA ILE A 168 -16.51 -6.15 -10.63
C ILE A 168 -16.96 -7.59 -10.48
N THR A 169 -16.02 -8.53 -10.24
CA THR A 169 -16.31 -9.98 -10.31
C THR A 169 -16.48 -10.65 -8.96
N ASN A 170 -15.70 -10.29 -7.97
CA ASN A 170 -15.73 -10.89 -6.64
C ASN A 170 -16.41 -9.93 -5.66
N ARG A 171 -17.74 -9.84 -5.73
CA ARG A 171 -18.45 -9.03 -4.73
C ARG A 171 -18.14 -9.57 -3.34
N PRO A 172 -17.87 -8.68 -2.36
CA PRO A 172 -17.72 -9.08 -0.98
C PRO A 172 -18.96 -9.88 -0.52
N PRO A 173 -18.78 -10.83 0.42
CA PRO A 173 -19.89 -11.60 0.94
C PRO A 173 -20.92 -10.67 1.60
N GLU A 174 -22.19 -10.87 1.26
CA GLU A 174 -23.29 -10.27 1.99
C GLU A 174 -23.40 -10.97 3.37
N HIS A 175 -23.62 -10.18 4.39
CA HIS A 175 -23.82 -10.70 5.75
C HIS A 175 -24.95 -9.93 6.41
N GLU A 176 -25.91 -10.68 6.98
CA GLU A 176 -26.98 -10.12 7.80
C GLU A 176 -26.62 -10.29 9.28
N VAL A 177 -26.48 -9.18 9.99
CA VAL A 177 -26.27 -9.19 11.43
C VAL A 177 -27.58 -9.59 12.13
N PRO A 178 -27.57 -10.60 13.04
CA PRO A 178 -28.78 -11.02 13.75
C PRO A 178 -29.49 -9.86 14.47
N GLU A 179 -30.81 -9.77 14.34
CA GLU A 179 -31.62 -8.74 14.99
C GLU A 179 -31.38 -8.67 16.51
N SER A 180 -31.15 -9.81 17.16
CA SER A 180 -30.88 -9.86 18.61
C SER A 180 -29.62 -9.09 19.05
N TYR A 181 -28.68 -8.84 18.14
CA TYR A 181 -27.52 -7.98 18.44
C TYR A 181 -27.86 -6.48 18.39
N LEU A 182 -28.92 -6.12 17.65
CA LEU A 182 -29.39 -4.73 17.53
C LEU A 182 -30.20 -4.26 18.75
N ASP A 183 -30.49 -5.14 19.70
CA ASP A 183 -31.04 -4.78 21.02
C ASP A 183 -30.03 -3.92 21.83
N ASP A 184 -28.73 -4.01 21.54
CA ASP A 184 -27.72 -3.06 22.02
C ASP A 184 -27.77 -1.79 21.15
N GLU A 185 -28.40 -0.75 21.66
CA GLU A 185 -28.57 0.54 20.97
C GLU A 185 -27.25 1.15 20.53
N THR A 186 -26.17 0.94 21.30
CA THR A 186 -24.82 1.44 20.97
C THR A 186 -24.28 0.72 19.75
N PHE A 187 -24.35 -0.60 19.73
CA PHE A 187 -23.90 -1.37 18.57
C PHE A 187 -24.77 -1.11 17.34
N ALA A 188 -26.08 -1.01 17.51
CA ALA A 188 -27.00 -0.69 16.41
C ALA A 188 -26.67 0.66 15.76
N ALA A 189 -26.29 1.67 16.56
CA ALA A 189 -25.84 2.97 16.04
C ALA A 189 -24.50 2.85 15.26
N ILE A 190 -23.53 2.10 15.80
CA ILE A 190 -22.23 1.86 15.14
C ILE A 190 -22.45 1.13 13.82
N LEU A 191 -23.24 0.07 13.80
CA LEU A 191 -23.51 -0.72 12.60
C LEU A 191 -24.18 0.13 11.52
N LYS A 192 -25.25 0.85 11.90
CA LYS A 192 -25.98 1.76 11.00
C LYS A 192 -25.08 2.83 10.39
N GLU A 193 -24.14 3.36 11.16
CA GLU A 193 -23.18 4.34 10.65
C GLU A 193 -22.20 3.68 9.68
N ALA A 194 -21.62 2.54 10.07
CA ALA A 194 -20.62 1.84 9.30
C ALA A 194 -21.14 1.33 7.94
N GLU A 195 -22.38 0.84 7.89
CA GLU A 195 -23.00 0.30 6.67
C GLU A 195 -23.24 1.35 5.58
N LYS A 196 -23.27 2.65 5.93
CA LYS A 196 -23.39 3.73 4.93
C LYS A 196 -22.25 3.73 3.92
N TYR A 197 -21.11 3.14 4.29
CA TYR A 197 -19.87 3.18 3.52
C TYR A 197 -19.52 1.85 2.85
N LEU A 198 -20.42 0.86 2.91
CA LEU A 198 -20.25 -0.41 2.19
C LEU A 198 -19.97 -0.17 0.70
N GLY A 199 -18.94 -0.83 0.18
CA GLY A 199 -18.52 -0.69 -1.21
C GLY A 199 -17.59 0.50 -1.49
N PHE A 200 -17.30 1.36 -0.50
CA PHE A 200 -16.30 2.42 -0.66
C PHE A 200 -14.91 1.80 -0.83
N PRO A 201 -14.08 2.35 -1.75
CA PRO A 201 -12.73 1.85 -1.98
C PRO A 201 -11.83 2.12 -0.78
N TYR A 202 -10.80 1.30 -0.63
CA TYR A 202 -9.73 1.59 0.31
C TYR A 202 -8.87 2.75 -0.23
N VAL A 203 -8.67 3.77 0.59
CA VAL A 203 -7.73 4.87 0.30
C VAL A 203 -6.77 5.01 1.47
N TRP A 204 -5.49 4.77 1.22
CA TRP A 204 -4.45 4.88 2.23
C TRP A 204 -4.43 6.27 2.87
N GLY A 205 -4.53 6.32 4.22
CA GLY A 205 -4.62 7.58 4.97
C GLY A 205 -5.98 8.25 4.91
N GLY A 206 -6.93 7.75 4.13
CA GLY A 206 -8.29 8.26 4.06
C GLY A 206 -9.03 8.12 5.40
N SER A 207 -9.88 9.11 5.74
CA SER A 207 -10.50 9.17 7.07
C SER A 207 -11.85 9.88 7.11
N SER A 208 -12.45 10.13 5.96
CA SER A 208 -13.75 10.81 5.83
C SER A 208 -14.53 10.27 4.63
N PRO A 209 -15.85 10.47 4.56
CA PRO A 209 -16.63 10.08 3.38
C PRO A 209 -16.18 10.74 2.08
N SER A 210 -15.60 11.94 2.13
CA SER A 210 -15.10 12.65 0.96
C SER A 210 -13.79 12.07 0.44
N THR A 211 -12.92 11.56 1.31
CA THR A 211 -11.64 10.97 0.93
C THR A 211 -11.67 9.45 0.78
N SER A 212 -12.81 8.80 1.10
CA SER A 212 -12.86 7.39 1.48
C SER A 212 -11.99 7.10 2.71
N PHE A 213 -11.63 5.85 2.97
CA PHE A 213 -11.07 5.45 4.25
C PHE A 213 -9.92 4.47 4.07
N ASP A 214 -8.98 4.47 5.03
CA ASP A 214 -8.21 3.28 5.37
C ASP A 214 -8.87 2.52 6.54
N CYS A 215 -8.32 1.39 6.96
CA CYS A 215 -8.92 0.53 7.98
C CYS A 215 -9.17 1.26 9.31
N SER A 216 -8.19 2.03 9.77
CA SER A 216 -8.24 2.75 11.03
C SER A 216 -8.98 4.09 10.93
N GLY A 217 -8.96 4.71 9.75
CA GLY A 217 -9.75 5.89 9.43
C GLY A 217 -11.24 5.61 9.45
N PHE A 218 -11.64 4.49 8.85
CA PHE A 218 -13.01 4.00 8.90
C PHE A 218 -13.51 3.80 10.34
N VAL A 219 -12.77 3.01 11.12
CA VAL A 219 -13.14 2.76 12.52
C VAL A 219 -13.17 4.05 13.32
N SER A 220 -12.13 4.89 13.21
CA SER A 220 -12.09 6.17 13.94
C SER A 220 -13.27 7.07 13.59
N TYR A 221 -13.59 7.17 12.30
CA TYR A 221 -14.71 8.00 11.83
C TYR A 221 -16.04 7.48 12.37
N VAL A 222 -16.35 6.20 12.18
CA VAL A 222 -17.62 5.59 12.61
C VAL A 222 -17.85 5.79 14.11
N TYR A 223 -16.86 5.50 14.95
CA TYR A 223 -17.02 5.64 16.39
C TYR A 223 -17.15 7.10 16.83
N ASN A 224 -16.39 8.02 16.22
CA ASN A 224 -16.55 9.45 16.52
C ASN A 224 -17.95 9.97 16.14
N GLN A 225 -18.57 9.47 15.06
CA GLN A 225 -19.97 9.80 14.73
C GLN A 225 -20.97 9.23 15.76
N CYS A 226 -20.61 8.16 16.46
CA CYS A 226 -21.44 7.50 17.47
C CYS A 226 -21.17 7.97 18.91
N GLY A 227 -20.43 9.08 19.09
CA GLY A 227 -20.26 9.75 20.39
C GLY A 227 -18.90 9.58 21.05
N TRP A 228 -17.99 8.78 20.49
CA TRP A 228 -16.59 8.79 20.92
C TRP A 228 -15.88 10.06 20.43
N SER A 229 -14.78 10.43 21.07
CA SER A 229 -14.05 11.67 20.77
C SER A 229 -12.54 11.48 20.82
N PHE A 230 -12.05 10.39 20.23
CA PHE A 230 -10.60 10.12 20.20
C PHE A 230 -9.91 10.62 18.91
N GLY A 231 -10.66 11.25 17.99
CA GLY A 231 -10.15 11.79 16.75
C GLY A 231 -9.69 10.70 15.76
N ARG A 232 -8.70 11.01 14.91
CA ARG A 232 -8.12 10.09 13.95
C ARG A 232 -6.95 9.34 14.59
N LEU A 233 -7.11 8.05 14.83
CA LEU A 233 -6.05 7.15 15.32
C LEU A 233 -5.68 6.13 14.24
N GLY A 234 -4.41 5.73 14.17
CA GLY A 234 -3.99 4.56 13.40
C GLY A 234 -4.39 3.26 14.11
N ALA A 235 -4.26 2.10 13.43
CA ALA A 235 -4.64 0.81 13.98
C ALA A 235 -3.94 0.50 15.31
N GLN A 236 -2.64 0.80 15.42
CA GLN A 236 -1.88 0.67 16.68
C GLN A 236 -2.41 1.62 17.76
N GLY A 237 -2.80 2.84 17.40
CA GLY A 237 -3.39 3.81 18.34
C GLY A 237 -4.72 3.35 18.91
N LEU A 238 -5.61 2.85 18.06
CA LEU A 238 -6.89 2.23 18.47
C LEU A 238 -6.63 1.02 19.39
N TYR A 239 -5.69 0.16 19.02
CA TYR A 239 -5.30 -0.96 19.87
C TYR A 239 -4.84 -0.50 21.26
N ASN A 240 -4.07 0.57 21.36
CA ASN A 240 -3.50 1.05 22.62
C ASN A 240 -4.56 1.60 23.59
N ILE A 241 -5.64 2.18 23.07
CA ILE A 241 -6.74 2.73 23.91
C ILE A 241 -7.79 1.67 24.31
N CYS A 242 -7.80 0.49 23.67
CA CYS A 242 -8.74 -0.58 23.98
C CYS A 242 -8.32 -1.40 25.20
N SER A 243 -9.32 -1.83 25.98
CA SER A 243 -9.17 -2.94 26.93
C SER A 243 -9.24 -4.28 26.20
N ARG A 244 -8.27 -5.17 26.43
CA ARG A 244 -8.23 -6.51 25.79
C ARG A 244 -9.37 -7.39 26.27
N THR A 245 -9.92 -8.19 25.37
CA THR A 245 -10.97 -9.17 25.69
C THR A 245 -10.75 -10.49 24.97
N SER A 246 -11.05 -11.61 25.64
CA SER A 246 -11.11 -12.94 25.02
C SER A 246 -12.54 -13.36 24.67
N SER A 247 -13.52 -12.52 25.02
CA SER A 247 -14.95 -12.76 24.75
C SER A 247 -15.51 -11.51 24.06
N PRO A 248 -15.23 -11.35 22.74
CA PRO A 248 -15.70 -10.20 22.00
C PRO A 248 -17.21 -10.22 21.86
N ARG A 249 -17.81 -9.04 21.90
CA ARG A 249 -19.22 -8.81 21.60
C ARG A 249 -19.33 -7.85 20.40
N PRO A 250 -20.46 -7.83 19.70
CA PRO A 250 -20.69 -6.86 18.64
C PRO A 250 -20.35 -5.43 19.09
N GLY A 251 -19.60 -4.69 18.26
CA GLY A 251 -19.07 -3.38 18.60
C GLY A 251 -17.67 -3.38 19.25
N ASP A 252 -17.09 -4.53 19.61
CA ASP A 252 -15.67 -4.59 19.94
C ASP A 252 -14.82 -4.51 18.66
N LEU A 253 -13.55 -4.12 18.78
CA LEU A 253 -12.63 -4.08 17.65
C LEU A 253 -11.84 -5.38 17.53
N VAL A 254 -11.54 -5.78 16.31
CA VAL A 254 -10.65 -6.89 16.01
C VAL A 254 -9.39 -6.38 15.32
N PHE A 255 -8.23 -6.85 15.78
CA PHE A 255 -6.91 -6.36 15.39
C PHE A 255 -6.06 -7.47 14.78
N PHE A 256 -5.29 -7.11 13.76
CA PHE A 256 -4.45 -8.02 12.99
C PHE A 256 -3.03 -7.52 12.85
N VAL A 257 -2.09 -8.44 12.61
CA VAL A 257 -0.68 -8.18 12.33
C VAL A 257 -0.29 -8.83 11.00
N GLY A 258 0.73 -8.27 10.32
CA GLY A 258 1.29 -8.88 9.11
C GLY A 258 0.35 -8.89 7.90
N THR A 259 -0.70 -8.08 7.87
CA THR A 259 -1.55 -7.92 6.68
C THR A 259 -0.86 -7.11 5.58
N TYR A 260 0.15 -6.33 5.92
CA TYR A 260 1.13 -5.70 5.05
C TYR A 260 2.42 -5.49 5.86
N ASP A 261 3.51 -5.13 5.19
CA ASP A 261 4.81 -4.95 5.84
C ASP A 261 4.81 -3.70 6.74
N THR A 262 4.62 -3.95 8.02
CA THR A 262 4.68 -2.95 9.09
C THR A 262 4.86 -3.62 10.44
N ALA A 263 5.53 -2.93 11.35
CA ALA A 263 5.68 -3.39 12.73
C ALA A 263 4.39 -3.15 13.54
N GLY A 264 3.95 -4.13 14.31
CA GLY A 264 2.80 -4.03 15.20
C GLY A 264 1.46 -4.29 14.51
N ILE A 265 0.41 -3.55 14.92
CA ILE A 265 -0.94 -3.74 14.37
C ILE A 265 -1.02 -3.16 12.97
N SER A 266 -1.31 -4.00 12.00
CA SER A 266 -1.39 -3.65 10.59
C SER A 266 -2.81 -3.42 10.08
N HIS A 267 -3.84 -3.98 10.75
CA HIS A 267 -5.23 -3.82 10.33
C HIS A 267 -6.21 -3.87 11.52
N VAL A 268 -7.39 -3.27 11.32
CA VAL A 268 -8.46 -3.25 12.32
C VAL A 268 -9.83 -3.31 11.65
N GLY A 269 -10.78 -4.00 12.30
CA GLY A 269 -12.19 -4.06 11.90
C GLY A 269 -13.12 -3.96 13.11
N ILE A 270 -14.42 -3.79 12.84
CA ILE A 270 -15.50 -3.79 13.82
C ILE A 270 -16.06 -5.21 13.90
N TYR A 271 -15.96 -5.85 15.04
CA TYR A 271 -16.57 -7.17 15.24
C TYR A 271 -18.09 -7.04 15.27
N VAL A 272 -18.78 -7.83 14.45
CA VAL A 272 -20.26 -7.77 14.32
C VAL A 272 -20.96 -9.00 14.85
N GLY A 273 -20.22 -9.91 15.51
CA GLY A 273 -20.77 -11.15 16.06
C GLY A 273 -20.52 -12.35 15.16
N ASP A 274 -20.71 -13.57 15.68
CA ASP A 274 -20.69 -14.86 14.98
C ASP A 274 -19.45 -15.12 14.11
N GLY A 275 -18.32 -14.54 14.48
CA GLY A 275 -17.07 -14.67 13.72
C GLY A 275 -17.03 -13.81 12.45
N TRP A 276 -17.77 -12.71 12.42
CA TRP A 276 -17.74 -11.74 11.33
C TRP A 276 -17.25 -10.36 11.79
N MET A 277 -16.69 -9.62 10.88
CA MET A 277 -16.33 -8.21 11.04
C MET A 277 -16.81 -7.37 9.87
N LEU A 278 -17.06 -6.09 10.11
CA LEU A 278 -17.17 -5.06 9.09
C LEU A 278 -15.88 -4.24 9.12
N HIS A 279 -15.19 -4.14 8.00
CA HIS A 279 -13.89 -3.50 7.94
C HIS A 279 -13.69 -2.71 6.64
N CYS A 280 -12.76 -1.76 6.68
CA CYS A 280 -12.28 -1.16 5.45
C CYS A 280 -11.22 -2.09 4.86
N GLY A 281 -11.72 -3.06 4.09
CA GLY A 281 -10.96 -3.81 3.11
C GLY A 281 -10.89 -2.99 1.81
N ASP A 282 -10.78 -3.66 0.68
CA ASP A 282 -10.79 -3.02 -0.62
C ASP A 282 -11.76 -3.81 -1.53
N PRO A 283 -13.05 -3.43 -1.53
CA PRO A 283 -13.75 -2.33 -0.83
C PRO A 283 -14.13 -2.59 0.63
N ILE A 284 -14.74 -1.58 1.31
CA ILE A 284 -15.37 -1.74 2.63
C ILE A 284 -16.45 -2.81 2.54
N SER A 285 -16.36 -3.82 3.41
CA SER A 285 -17.19 -5.01 3.32
C SER A 285 -17.22 -5.81 4.62
N TYR A 286 -18.14 -6.75 4.68
CA TYR A 286 -18.10 -7.82 5.68
C TYR A 286 -17.04 -8.84 5.35
N ALA A 287 -16.40 -9.40 6.37
CA ALA A 287 -15.43 -10.48 6.23
C ALA A 287 -15.61 -11.55 7.30
N ASN A 288 -15.50 -12.82 6.89
CA ASN A 288 -15.57 -13.96 7.79
C ASN A 288 -14.22 -14.20 8.46
N LEU A 289 -14.16 -13.98 9.77
CA LEU A 289 -12.99 -14.17 10.60
C LEU A 289 -12.49 -15.63 10.68
N ASN A 290 -13.36 -16.60 10.36
CA ASN A 290 -12.98 -18.02 10.37
C ASN A 290 -12.22 -18.44 9.10
N SER A 291 -12.02 -17.56 8.13
CA SER A 291 -11.17 -17.84 6.97
C SER A 291 -9.71 -18.04 7.39
N SER A 292 -8.96 -18.85 6.63
CA SER A 292 -7.55 -19.15 6.92
C SER A 292 -6.70 -17.89 6.94
N TYR A 293 -6.98 -16.92 6.03
CA TYR A 293 -6.28 -15.65 5.97
C TYR A 293 -6.44 -14.87 7.27
N TRP A 294 -7.68 -14.58 7.69
CA TRP A 294 -7.91 -13.79 8.90
C TRP A 294 -7.45 -14.51 10.16
N GLN A 295 -7.58 -15.83 10.25
CA GLN A 295 -7.08 -16.61 11.39
C GLN A 295 -5.55 -16.55 11.51
N SER A 296 -4.82 -16.54 10.40
CA SER A 296 -3.34 -16.45 10.43
C SER A 296 -2.81 -15.08 10.84
N HIS A 297 -3.62 -14.02 10.72
CA HIS A 297 -3.24 -12.64 11.03
C HIS A 297 -3.91 -12.11 12.31
N LEU A 298 -4.88 -12.83 12.88
CA LEU A 298 -5.61 -12.42 14.08
C LEU A 298 -4.66 -12.24 15.26
N TYR A 299 -4.67 -11.05 15.84
CA TYR A 299 -3.82 -10.73 16.97
C TYR A 299 -4.60 -10.59 18.28
N ALA A 300 -5.68 -9.82 18.30
CA ALA A 300 -6.45 -9.56 19.51
C ALA A 300 -7.85 -9.01 19.23
N TYR A 301 -8.71 -9.09 20.24
CA TYR A 301 -9.92 -8.26 20.32
C TYR A 301 -9.75 -7.20 21.41
N GLY A 302 -10.40 -6.06 21.21
CA GLY A 302 -10.34 -4.95 22.14
C GLY A 302 -11.64 -4.18 22.22
N ARG A 303 -11.95 -3.72 23.43
CA ARG A 303 -13.14 -2.91 23.72
C ARG A 303 -12.72 -1.49 23.95
N LEU A 304 -13.34 -0.56 23.26
CA LEU A 304 -13.17 0.87 23.49
C LEU A 304 -13.77 1.26 24.85
N PRO A 305 -13.20 2.28 25.52
CA PRO A 305 -13.66 2.78 26.82
C PRO A 305 -15.05 3.44 26.73
#